data_cea8fd42b249692f8eed192046017122
#
_entry.id   cea8fd42b249692f8eed192046017122
#
_cell.length_a   1.000
_cell.length_b   1.000
_cell.length_c   1.000
_cell.angle_alpha   90.00
_cell.angle_beta   90.00
_cell.angle_gamma   90.00
#
_symmetry.space_group_name_H-M   'P 1'
#
loop_
_entity.id
_entity.type
_entity.pdbx_description
1 polymer ?
#
loop_
_entity_poly.entity_id
_entity_poly.type
_entity_poly.pdbx_seq_one_letter_code
_entity_poly.pdbx_strand_id
1 'polypeptide(L)'
;MSKKTNSSSTTGIRKRGVLETLWRYRVLELMCLPAVIFFFMFSYMPLPGIWVAFVKYNYRDGIFGSKFVGLKNFEFLAESGKLFDLTKNTILYNIAFIILGNFLAILVAILLNEMQSKMFKKVSQTMMFLPYFISQVLVGILVYNLLNYDYGFVNEILASMGREKWGPYSDPSAWPVILVIVHLWQQTGYNSVVYFAAICGIDAEIIEAAKVDGANAFQKIRYIILPGLKPTIVILLLFALGGIVKGNFGLFYNIIGTNSLLYPTTDIIETYVYRATITDFNFSTASAVGLYQSIIGFVMVMLVNFIVKKIDPDYSLF
;
A
#
# COMPACT_ATOMS: atom_id res chain seq x y z
N MET A 1 57.93 39.63 -31.63
CA MET A 1 56.49 39.29 -31.71
C MET A 1 56.14 38.33 -30.55
N SER A 2 55.60 38.89 -29.47
CA SER A 2 55.29 38.12 -28.24
C SER A 2 53.81 37.67 -28.26
N LYS A 3 53.61 36.37 -28.22
CA LYS A 3 52.26 35.79 -28.06
C LYS A 3 51.87 35.81 -26.58
N LYS A 4 50.87 36.64 -26.22
CA LYS A 4 50.21 36.57 -24.93
C LYS A 4 49.25 35.33 -24.92
N THR A 5 49.58 34.40 -24.07
CA THR A 5 48.69 33.29 -23.70
C THR A 5 47.64 33.82 -22.73
N ASN A 6 46.35 33.82 -23.14
CA ASN A 6 45.24 34.08 -22.28
C ASN A 6 45.07 32.89 -21.31
N SER A 7 45.32 33.11 -20.03
CA SER A 7 44.91 32.19 -18.97
C SER A 7 43.40 32.34 -18.73
N SER A 8 42.63 31.30 -19.06
CA SER A 8 41.25 31.16 -18.66
C SER A 8 41.16 31.04 -17.14
N SER A 9 40.66 32.07 -16.50
CA SER A 9 40.35 32.03 -15.08
C SER A 9 39.16 31.07 -14.84
N THR A 10 39.46 29.87 -14.37
CA THR A 10 38.47 29.00 -13.75
C THR A 10 37.94 29.69 -12.51
N THR A 11 36.73 30.26 -12.60
CA THR A 11 35.98 30.79 -11.46
C THR A 11 35.69 29.64 -10.51
N GLY A 12 36.53 29.48 -9.49
CA GLY A 12 36.29 28.54 -8.39
C GLY A 12 34.97 28.85 -7.74
N ILE A 13 34.05 27.88 -7.79
CA ILE A 13 32.78 27.93 -7.07
C ILE A 13 33.11 27.98 -5.57
N ARG A 14 33.10 29.17 -5.00
CA ARG A 14 33.32 29.40 -3.56
C ARG A 14 32.19 28.65 -2.81
N LYS A 15 32.55 27.58 -2.08
CA LYS A 15 31.58 26.87 -1.19
C LYS A 15 31.07 27.86 -0.19
N ARG A 16 29.82 28.27 -0.36
CA ARG A 16 29.13 29.20 0.56
C ARG A 16 28.87 28.51 1.89
N GLY A 17 28.98 29.25 2.98
CA GLY A 17 28.64 28.75 4.31
C GLY A 17 27.13 28.42 4.40
N VAL A 18 26.78 27.43 5.21
CA VAL A 18 25.40 27.00 5.42
C VAL A 18 24.50 28.19 5.83
N LEU A 19 24.98 29.05 6.72
CA LEU A 19 24.25 30.25 7.18
C LEU A 19 23.96 31.26 6.05
N GLU A 20 24.91 31.48 5.13
CA GLU A 20 24.72 32.39 3.99
C GLU A 20 23.68 31.82 3.01
N THR A 21 23.67 30.51 2.84
CA THR A 21 22.68 29.81 2.01
C THR A 21 21.29 29.89 2.62
N LEU A 22 21.15 29.64 3.92
CA LEU A 22 19.89 29.75 4.67
C LEU A 22 19.31 31.18 4.57
N TRP A 23 20.13 32.20 4.79
CA TRP A 23 19.68 33.60 4.69
C TRP A 23 19.19 33.99 3.27
N ARG A 24 19.83 33.48 2.26
CA ARG A 24 19.46 33.74 0.87
C ARG A 24 18.14 33.08 0.47
N TYR A 25 17.90 31.86 0.96
CA TYR A 25 16.71 31.08 0.62
C TYR A 25 15.63 31.09 1.71
N ARG A 26 15.72 32.04 2.66
CA ARG A 26 14.79 32.17 3.81
C ARG A 26 13.31 32.11 3.45
N VAL A 27 12.92 32.62 2.28
CA VAL A 27 11.52 32.60 1.85
C VAL A 27 11.09 31.17 1.50
N LEU A 28 11.94 30.42 0.78
CA LEU A 28 11.68 29.01 0.44
C LEU A 28 11.67 28.14 1.71
N GLU A 29 12.60 28.40 2.63
CA GLU A 29 12.65 27.69 3.92
C GLU A 29 11.42 27.99 4.77
N LEU A 30 10.96 29.24 4.81
CA LEU A 30 9.73 29.61 5.48
C LEU A 30 8.50 28.92 4.89
N MET A 31 8.47 28.70 3.56
CA MET A 31 7.39 27.96 2.91
C MET A 31 7.44 26.46 3.24
N CYS A 32 8.62 25.88 3.45
CA CYS A 32 8.77 24.47 3.87
C CYS A 32 8.53 24.28 5.38
N LEU A 33 8.65 25.32 6.19
CA LEU A 33 8.61 25.23 7.65
C LEU A 33 7.32 24.62 8.22
N PRO A 34 6.10 24.92 7.71
CA PRO A 34 4.88 24.25 8.17
C PRO A 34 4.92 22.72 7.97
N ALA A 35 5.44 22.26 6.83
CA ALA A 35 5.59 20.82 6.54
C ALA A 35 6.62 20.17 7.47
N VAL A 36 7.76 20.84 7.70
CA VAL A 36 8.81 20.35 8.61
C VAL A 36 8.28 20.24 10.04
N ILE A 37 7.56 21.26 10.53
CA ILE A 37 6.94 21.25 11.87
C ILE A 37 5.93 20.10 11.95
N PHE A 38 5.08 19.93 10.95
CA PHE A 38 4.10 18.85 10.92
C PHE A 38 4.78 17.48 11.01
N PHE A 39 5.79 17.22 10.18
CA PHE A 39 6.55 15.97 10.24
C PHE A 39 7.25 15.77 11.58
N PHE A 40 7.84 16.82 12.14
CA PHE A 40 8.49 16.73 13.43
C PHE A 40 7.49 16.36 14.53
N MET A 41 6.36 17.03 14.62
CA MET A 41 5.34 16.78 15.63
C MET A 41 4.70 15.40 15.52
N PHE A 42 4.40 14.92 14.30
CA PHE A 42 3.65 13.68 14.11
C PHE A 42 4.49 12.44 13.82
N SER A 43 5.74 12.60 13.38
CA SER A 43 6.62 11.46 13.08
C SER A 43 7.77 11.31 14.08
N TYR A 44 8.36 12.42 14.57
CA TYR A 44 9.52 12.34 15.47
C TYR A 44 9.13 12.46 16.95
N MET A 45 8.20 13.32 17.30
CA MET A 45 7.78 13.53 18.67
C MET A 45 7.17 12.27 19.33
N PRO A 46 6.48 11.35 18.61
CA PRO A 46 6.01 10.09 19.17
C PRO A 46 7.09 9.02 19.37
N LEU A 47 8.30 9.17 18.81
CA LEU A 47 9.36 8.13 18.89
C LEU A 47 9.72 7.69 20.32
N PRO A 48 9.74 8.57 21.36
CA PRO A 48 9.92 8.13 22.74
C PRO A 48 8.87 7.11 23.19
N GLY A 49 7.68 7.07 22.57
CA GLY A 49 6.64 6.06 22.80
C GLY A 49 7.07 4.63 22.45
N ILE A 50 8.13 4.43 21.69
CA ILE A 50 8.74 3.12 21.43
C ILE A 50 9.15 2.45 22.75
N TRP A 51 9.53 3.23 23.76
CA TRP A 51 9.86 2.73 25.11
C TRP A 51 8.74 1.88 25.71
N VAL A 52 7.48 2.15 25.39
CA VAL A 52 6.30 1.40 25.86
C VAL A 52 6.37 -0.09 25.48
N ALA A 53 7.03 -0.43 24.37
CA ALA A 53 7.23 -1.82 23.94
C ALA A 53 8.07 -2.64 24.94
N PHE A 54 8.93 -1.99 25.75
CA PHE A 54 9.87 -2.62 26.66
C PHE A 54 9.47 -2.53 28.14
N VAL A 55 8.34 -1.91 28.45
CA VAL A 55 7.84 -1.77 29.80
C VAL A 55 6.49 -2.44 29.97
N LYS A 56 6.13 -2.80 31.20
CA LYS A 56 4.75 -3.12 31.58
C LYS A 56 4.07 -1.80 31.92
N TYR A 57 3.43 -1.20 30.89
CA TYR A 57 2.86 0.13 31.02
C TYR A 57 1.79 0.21 32.10
N ASN A 58 1.89 1.25 32.94
CA ASN A 58 0.92 1.57 33.98
C ASN A 58 0.57 3.07 33.87
N TYR A 59 -0.71 3.37 33.80
CA TYR A 59 -1.22 4.74 33.68
C TYR A 59 -0.75 5.70 34.81
N ARG A 60 -0.57 5.15 36.03
CA ARG A 60 -0.16 5.98 37.19
C ARG A 60 1.29 6.42 37.09
N ASP A 61 2.14 5.55 36.56
CA ASP A 61 3.59 5.75 36.53
C ASP A 61 4.04 6.43 35.22
N GLY A 62 3.15 6.44 34.22
CA GLY A 62 3.43 7.02 32.91
C GLY A 62 4.43 6.20 32.09
N ILE A 63 4.90 6.77 30.97
CA ILE A 63 5.76 6.06 30.00
C ILE A 63 7.11 5.68 30.61
N PHE A 64 7.75 6.62 31.30
CA PHE A 64 9.12 6.45 31.83
C PHE A 64 9.17 5.90 33.24
N GLY A 65 8.07 5.98 34.01
CA GLY A 65 7.97 5.43 35.35
C GLY A 65 7.50 3.98 35.41
N SER A 66 6.97 3.46 34.31
CA SER A 66 6.50 2.06 34.21
C SER A 66 7.65 1.06 34.36
N LYS A 67 7.37 -0.10 34.96
CA LYS A 67 8.37 -1.15 35.22
C LYS A 67 8.96 -1.68 33.91
N PHE A 68 10.28 -1.58 33.77
CA PHE A 68 11.00 -2.17 32.63
C PHE A 68 10.96 -3.69 32.68
N VAL A 69 10.56 -4.34 31.60
CA VAL A 69 10.43 -5.79 31.47
C VAL A 69 11.27 -6.36 30.31
N GLY A 70 12.01 -5.51 29.60
CA GLY A 70 12.84 -5.93 28.47
C GLY A 70 12.00 -6.49 27.32
N LEU A 71 12.34 -7.66 26.83
CA LEU A 71 11.70 -8.30 25.67
C LEU A 71 10.48 -9.17 26.02
N LYS A 72 10.01 -9.19 27.26
CA LYS A 72 8.90 -10.08 27.67
C LYS A 72 7.62 -9.86 26.89
N ASN A 73 7.33 -8.63 26.46
CA ASN A 73 6.15 -8.36 25.64
C ASN A 73 6.24 -9.02 24.25
N PHE A 74 7.46 -9.18 23.73
CA PHE A 74 7.72 -9.87 22.46
C PHE A 74 7.74 -11.40 22.63
N GLU A 75 8.34 -11.90 23.72
CA GLU A 75 8.39 -13.32 24.04
C GLU A 75 6.98 -13.91 24.15
N PHE A 76 6.10 -13.27 24.90
CA PHE A 76 4.68 -13.68 25.01
C PHE A 76 3.98 -13.78 23.66
N LEU A 77 4.20 -12.82 22.77
CA LEU A 77 3.62 -12.80 21.44
C LEU A 77 4.21 -13.87 20.50
N ALA A 78 5.52 -14.15 20.66
CA ALA A 78 6.20 -15.19 19.89
C ALA A 78 5.79 -16.59 20.32
N GLU A 79 5.77 -16.86 21.65
CA GLU A 79 5.40 -18.15 22.23
C GLU A 79 3.93 -18.51 21.95
N SER A 80 3.03 -17.52 21.93
CA SER A 80 1.62 -17.73 21.57
C SER A 80 1.39 -18.03 20.08
N GLY A 81 2.41 -17.94 19.23
CA GLY A 81 2.28 -18.03 17.77
C GLY A 81 1.59 -16.86 17.10
N LYS A 82 1.08 -15.89 17.89
CA LYS A 82 0.25 -14.79 17.38
C LYS A 82 0.99 -13.90 16.38
N LEU A 83 2.27 -13.60 16.64
CA LEU A 83 3.09 -12.83 15.68
C LEU A 83 3.20 -13.51 14.31
N PHE A 84 3.37 -14.82 14.31
CA PHE A 84 3.44 -15.57 13.06
C PHE A 84 2.15 -15.50 12.28
N ASP A 85 1.01 -15.74 12.94
CA ASP A 85 -0.32 -15.70 12.27
C ASP A 85 -0.63 -14.32 11.71
N LEU A 86 -0.40 -13.25 12.49
CA LEU A 86 -0.60 -11.87 12.06
C LEU A 86 0.29 -11.51 10.85
N THR A 87 1.57 -11.88 10.92
CA THR A 87 2.53 -11.61 9.84
C THR A 87 2.19 -12.39 8.58
N LYS A 88 1.89 -13.68 8.73
CA LYS A 88 1.45 -14.55 7.65
C LYS A 88 0.22 -13.99 6.93
N ASN A 89 -0.83 -13.67 7.69
CA ASN A 89 -2.05 -13.13 7.12
C ASN A 89 -1.77 -11.79 6.40
N THR A 90 -1.07 -10.85 7.06
CA THR A 90 -0.74 -9.54 6.47
C THR A 90 0.02 -9.70 5.16
N ILE A 91 1.05 -10.55 5.12
CA ILE A 91 1.88 -10.77 3.93
C ILE A 91 1.08 -11.48 2.82
N LEU A 92 0.32 -12.54 3.15
CA LEU A 92 -0.44 -13.28 2.14
C LEU A 92 -1.51 -12.41 1.47
N TYR A 93 -2.24 -11.59 2.24
CA TYR A 93 -3.20 -10.65 1.66
C TYR A 93 -2.50 -9.62 0.78
N ASN A 94 -1.39 -9.04 1.23
CA ASN A 94 -0.67 -8.07 0.41
C ASN A 94 -0.09 -8.68 -0.87
N ILE A 95 0.43 -9.90 -0.83
CA ILE A 95 0.85 -10.62 -2.04
C ILE A 95 -0.33 -10.78 -3.00
N ALA A 96 -1.49 -11.23 -2.51
CA ALA A 96 -2.68 -11.36 -3.35
C ALA A 96 -3.13 -10.01 -3.93
N PHE A 97 -3.17 -8.95 -3.12
CA PHE A 97 -3.52 -7.60 -3.55
C PHE A 97 -2.54 -7.05 -4.60
N ILE A 98 -1.24 -7.25 -4.39
CA ILE A 98 -0.20 -6.79 -5.32
C ILE A 98 -0.29 -7.55 -6.65
N ILE A 99 -0.32 -8.88 -6.62
CA ILE A 99 -0.29 -9.68 -7.85
C ILE A 99 -1.59 -9.50 -8.64
N LEU A 100 -2.73 -9.78 -7.99
CA LEU A 100 -4.03 -9.71 -8.66
C LEU A 100 -4.44 -8.28 -8.99
N GLY A 101 -4.13 -7.32 -8.11
CA GLY A 101 -4.42 -5.90 -8.31
C GLY A 101 -3.66 -5.33 -9.49
N ASN A 102 -2.35 -5.58 -9.61
CA ASN A 102 -1.57 -5.13 -10.77
C ASN A 102 -2.02 -5.83 -12.06
N PHE A 103 -2.26 -7.14 -12.00
CA PHE A 103 -2.76 -7.88 -13.17
C PHE A 103 -4.07 -7.29 -13.70
N LEU A 104 -5.06 -7.09 -12.82
CA LEU A 104 -6.35 -6.53 -13.21
C LEU A 104 -6.23 -5.06 -13.66
N ALA A 105 -5.40 -4.27 -12.99
CA ALA A 105 -5.19 -2.86 -13.36
C ALA A 105 -4.57 -2.73 -14.75
N ILE A 106 -3.57 -3.54 -15.08
CA ILE A 106 -2.95 -3.57 -16.41
C ILE A 106 -3.95 -4.07 -17.45
N LEU A 107 -4.70 -5.14 -17.15
CA LEU A 107 -5.73 -5.66 -18.05
C LEU A 107 -6.79 -4.59 -18.37
N VAL A 108 -7.33 -3.92 -17.36
CA VAL A 108 -8.31 -2.83 -17.52
C VAL A 108 -7.71 -1.66 -18.32
N ALA A 109 -6.47 -1.26 -18.04
CA ALA A 109 -5.79 -0.20 -18.78
C ALA A 109 -5.64 -0.53 -20.27
N ILE A 110 -5.27 -1.77 -20.60
CA ILE A 110 -5.17 -2.25 -22.00
C ILE A 110 -6.55 -2.27 -22.65
N LEU A 111 -7.57 -2.80 -21.99
CA LEU A 111 -8.94 -2.83 -22.52
C LEU A 111 -9.47 -1.40 -22.79
N LEU A 112 -9.24 -0.47 -21.85
CA LEU A 112 -9.60 0.94 -22.05
C LEU A 112 -8.84 1.56 -23.24
N ASN A 113 -7.58 1.20 -23.45
CA ASN A 113 -6.80 1.71 -24.57
C ASN A 113 -7.33 1.23 -25.93
N GLU A 114 -7.75 -0.01 -26.03
CA GLU A 114 -8.30 -0.60 -27.26
C GLU A 114 -9.72 -0.12 -27.59
N MET A 115 -10.44 0.53 -26.67
CA MET A 115 -11.77 1.07 -26.91
C MET A 115 -11.73 2.22 -27.92
N GLN A 116 -12.45 2.09 -29.04
CA GLN A 116 -12.52 3.09 -30.11
C GLN A 116 -13.45 4.26 -29.76
N SER A 117 -14.58 3.99 -29.12
CA SER A 117 -15.55 5.03 -28.73
C SER A 117 -15.03 5.84 -27.55
N LYS A 118 -14.76 7.13 -27.77
CA LYS A 118 -14.30 8.06 -26.72
C LYS A 118 -15.32 8.18 -25.58
N MET A 119 -16.62 8.20 -25.90
CA MET A 119 -17.67 8.32 -24.90
C MET A 119 -17.79 7.06 -24.05
N PHE A 120 -17.79 5.88 -24.69
CA PHE A 120 -17.84 4.61 -23.97
C PHE A 120 -16.61 4.41 -23.09
N LYS A 121 -15.41 4.74 -23.57
CA LYS A 121 -14.17 4.75 -22.78
C LYS A 121 -14.30 5.62 -21.53
N LYS A 122 -14.77 6.86 -21.68
CA LYS A 122 -14.94 7.80 -20.57
C LYS A 122 -15.96 7.30 -19.54
N VAL A 123 -17.09 6.78 -19.98
CA VAL A 123 -18.13 6.24 -19.09
C VAL A 123 -17.62 5.01 -18.35
N SER A 124 -17.00 4.04 -19.05
CA SER A 124 -16.43 2.84 -18.44
C SER A 124 -15.35 3.18 -17.40
N GLN A 125 -14.44 4.10 -17.75
CA GLN A 125 -13.40 4.56 -16.83
C GLN A 125 -14.01 5.21 -15.57
N THR A 126 -15.01 6.07 -15.72
CA THR A 126 -15.69 6.72 -14.59
C THR A 126 -16.40 5.69 -13.71
N MET A 127 -17.10 4.72 -14.29
CA MET A 127 -17.78 3.66 -13.53
C MET A 127 -16.83 2.75 -12.78
N MET A 128 -15.71 2.38 -13.38
CA MET A 128 -14.68 1.56 -12.73
C MET A 128 -13.94 2.33 -11.62
N PHE A 129 -13.87 3.65 -11.73
CA PHE A 129 -13.22 4.52 -10.75
C PHE A 129 -14.11 4.80 -9.52
N LEU A 130 -15.43 4.73 -9.69
CA LEU A 130 -16.40 5.10 -8.66
C LEU A 130 -16.25 4.34 -7.33
N PRO A 131 -16.01 3.01 -7.30
CA PRO A 131 -15.85 2.26 -6.05
C PRO A 131 -14.72 2.78 -5.15
N TYR A 132 -13.67 3.33 -5.72
CA TYR A 132 -12.55 3.89 -4.97
C TYR A 132 -12.94 5.03 -4.02
N PHE A 133 -13.95 5.82 -4.38
CA PHE A 133 -14.44 6.94 -3.55
C PHE A 133 -15.38 6.51 -2.42
N ILE A 134 -15.82 5.26 -2.41
CA ILE A 134 -16.68 4.74 -1.35
C ILE A 134 -15.84 4.57 -0.07
N SER A 135 -16.28 5.17 1.03
CA SER A 135 -15.57 5.02 2.30
C SER A 135 -15.55 3.57 2.78
N GLN A 136 -14.50 3.16 3.49
CA GLN A 136 -14.36 1.80 4.01
C GLN A 136 -15.53 1.40 4.94
N VAL A 137 -16.12 2.34 5.66
CA VAL A 137 -17.32 2.11 6.49
C VAL A 137 -18.50 1.70 5.63
N LEU A 138 -18.76 2.42 4.54
CA LEU A 138 -19.84 2.09 3.62
C LEU A 138 -19.59 0.76 2.91
N VAL A 139 -18.34 0.46 2.55
CA VAL A 139 -17.97 -0.85 2.00
C VAL A 139 -18.28 -1.96 3.00
N GLY A 140 -17.95 -1.79 4.28
CA GLY A 140 -18.29 -2.75 5.33
C GLY A 140 -19.80 -3.00 5.44
N ILE A 141 -20.59 -1.93 5.46
CA ILE A 141 -22.06 -2.02 5.49
C ILE A 141 -22.60 -2.73 4.24
N LEU A 142 -22.04 -2.40 3.06
CA LEU A 142 -22.46 -3.02 1.80
C LEU A 142 -22.18 -4.52 1.81
N VAL A 143 -20.98 -4.93 2.21
CA VAL A 143 -20.59 -6.35 2.31
C VAL A 143 -21.46 -7.07 3.32
N TYR A 144 -21.72 -6.44 4.47
CA TYR A 144 -22.63 -7.02 5.48
C TYR A 144 -24.03 -7.25 4.94
N ASN A 145 -24.63 -6.26 4.27
CA ASN A 145 -25.97 -6.40 3.67
C ASN A 145 -26.03 -7.39 2.50
N LEU A 146 -24.91 -7.59 1.79
CA LEU A 146 -24.83 -8.60 0.74
C LEU A 146 -24.76 -10.02 1.29
N LEU A 147 -23.99 -10.22 2.38
CA LEU A 147 -23.59 -11.53 2.88
C LEU A 147 -24.28 -11.94 4.19
N ASN A 148 -25.17 -11.13 4.74
CA ASN A 148 -25.91 -11.48 5.96
C ASN A 148 -26.69 -12.77 5.79
N TYR A 149 -26.69 -13.63 6.83
CA TYR A 149 -27.35 -14.93 6.78
C TYR A 149 -28.88 -14.83 6.66
N ASP A 150 -29.50 -13.90 7.39
CA ASP A 150 -30.96 -13.81 7.50
C ASP A 150 -31.57 -13.08 6.30
N TYR A 151 -31.04 -11.94 5.91
CA TYR A 151 -31.60 -11.02 4.92
C TYR A 151 -30.61 -10.59 3.83
N GLY A 152 -29.45 -11.24 3.75
CA GLY A 152 -28.44 -10.87 2.76
C GLY A 152 -28.87 -11.21 1.34
N PHE A 153 -28.60 -10.28 0.41
CA PHE A 153 -28.98 -10.41 -1.01
C PHE A 153 -28.52 -11.73 -1.64
N VAL A 154 -27.31 -12.20 -1.29
CA VAL A 154 -26.80 -13.49 -1.77
C VAL A 154 -27.68 -14.65 -1.29
N ASN A 155 -28.12 -14.63 -0.04
CA ASN A 155 -28.96 -15.65 0.54
C ASN A 155 -30.39 -15.61 0.03
N GLU A 156 -30.93 -14.45 -0.34
CA GLU A 156 -32.23 -14.34 -1.03
C GLU A 156 -32.15 -15.00 -2.41
N ILE A 157 -31.05 -14.79 -3.16
CA ILE A 157 -30.86 -15.46 -4.45
C ILE A 157 -30.74 -16.98 -4.25
N LEU A 158 -29.90 -17.45 -3.30
CA LEU A 158 -29.75 -18.87 -3.03
C LEU A 158 -31.07 -19.54 -2.66
N ALA A 159 -31.86 -18.91 -1.78
CA ALA A 159 -33.17 -19.40 -1.39
C ALA A 159 -34.13 -19.46 -2.59
N SER A 160 -34.16 -18.45 -3.46
CA SER A 160 -34.96 -18.47 -4.69
C SER A 160 -34.57 -19.60 -5.66
N MET A 161 -33.31 -20.02 -5.61
CA MET A 161 -32.79 -21.16 -6.40
C MET A 161 -32.95 -22.52 -5.70
N GLY A 162 -33.62 -22.56 -4.53
CA GLY A 162 -33.79 -23.77 -3.72
C GLY A 162 -32.51 -24.30 -3.08
N ARG A 163 -31.48 -23.47 -2.94
CA ARG A 163 -30.23 -23.84 -2.30
C ARG A 163 -30.20 -23.42 -0.83
N GLU A 164 -29.35 -24.10 -0.06
CA GLU A 164 -29.13 -23.75 1.35
C GLU A 164 -28.51 -22.37 1.48
N LYS A 165 -28.85 -21.67 2.56
CA LYS A 165 -28.25 -20.38 2.89
C LYS A 165 -26.77 -20.53 3.23
N TRP A 166 -25.99 -19.57 2.80
CA TRP A 166 -24.56 -19.48 3.08
C TRP A 166 -24.29 -18.50 4.22
N GLY A 167 -23.53 -18.94 5.24
CA GLY A 167 -23.21 -18.14 6.42
C GLY A 167 -21.73 -17.78 6.52
N PRO A 168 -21.19 -16.90 5.65
CA PRO A 168 -19.75 -16.60 5.65
C PRO A 168 -19.29 -15.96 6.96
N TYR A 169 -20.11 -15.23 7.70
CA TYR A 169 -19.75 -14.67 9.01
C TYR A 169 -19.58 -15.72 10.11
N SER A 170 -19.88 -16.98 9.84
CA SER A 170 -19.61 -18.13 10.70
C SER A 170 -18.52 -19.06 10.17
N ASP A 171 -17.98 -18.78 8.97
CA ASP A 171 -16.95 -19.59 8.30
C ASP A 171 -15.68 -18.75 7.99
N PRO A 172 -14.62 -18.89 8.77
CA PRO A 172 -13.37 -18.18 8.51
C PRO A 172 -12.73 -18.48 7.14
N SER A 173 -12.99 -19.65 6.57
CA SER A 173 -12.32 -20.11 5.33
C SER A 173 -12.72 -19.31 4.08
N ALA A 174 -13.93 -18.75 4.07
CA ALA A 174 -14.46 -17.97 2.96
C ALA A 174 -13.83 -16.57 2.84
N TRP A 175 -13.37 -16.02 3.96
CA TRP A 175 -12.97 -14.61 4.04
C TRP A 175 -11.74 -14.20 3.24
N PRO A 176 -10.70 -15.04 3.10
CA PRO A 176 -9.57 -14.67 2.27
C PRO A 176 -9.97 -14.29 0.84
N VAL A 177 -10.89 -15.05 0.25
CA VAL A 177 -11.39 -14.79 -1.10
C VAL A 177 -12.28 -13.55 -1.13
N ILE A 178 -13.21 -13.42 -0.16
CA ILE A 178 -14.14 -12.28 -0.08
C ILE A 178 -13.34 -10.96 0.04
N LEU A 179 -12.38 -10.88 0.97
CA LEU A 179 -11.59 -9.66 1.19
C LEU A 179 -10.75 -9.29 -0.03
N VAL A 180 -10.18 -10.29 -0.72
CA VAL A 180 -9.45 -10.05 -1.96
C VAL A 180 -10.36 -9.51 -3.04
N ILE A 181 -11.54 -10.10 -3.25
CA ILE A 181 -12.52 -9.62 -4.25
C ILE A 181 -12.96 -8.19 -3.95
N VAL A 182 -13.31 -7.88 -2.70
CA VAL A 182 -13.74 -6.53 -2.30
C VAL A 182 -12.62 -5.51 -2.49
N HIS A 183 -11.39 -5.84 -2.12
CA HIS A 183 -10.23 -5.00 -2.35
C HIS A 183 -10.00 -4.72 -3.84
N LEU A 184 -10.02 -5.76 -4.66
CA LEU A 184 -9.83 -5.64 -6.11
C LEU A 184 -10.93 -4.81 -6.74
N TRP A 185 -12.19 -5.04 -6.38
CA TRP A 185 -13.32 -4.23 -6.85
C TRP A 185 -13.14 -2.75 -6.53
N GLN A 186 -12.69 -2.42 -5.33
CA GLN A 186 -12.51 -1.05 -4.89
C GLN A 186 -11.28 -0.36 -5.55
N GLN A 187 -10.18 -1.08 -5.74
CA GLN A 187 -8.88 -0.47 -6.09
C GLN A 187 -8.54 -0.56 -7.59
N THR A 188 -9.08 -1.54 -8.32
CA THR A 188 -8.66 -1.80 -9.71
C THR A 188 -8.87 -0.60 -10.63
N GLY A 189 -10.02 0.09 -10.51
CA GLY A 189 -10.32 1.25 -11.34
C GLY A 189 -9.31 2.38 -11.15
N TYR A 190 -8.98 2.71 -9.92
CA TYR A 190 -7.97 3.71 -9.59
C TYR A 190 -6.58 3.32 -10.11
N ASN A 191 -6.13 2.11 -9.81
CA ASN A 191 -4.81 1.64 -10.21
C ASN A 191 -4.66 1.55 -11.73
N SER A 192 -5.74 1.24 -12.45
CA SER A 192 -5.73 1.18 -13.92
C SER A 192 -5.45 2.52 -14.59
N VAL A 193 -5.79 3.65 -13.94
CA VAL A 193 -5.53 4.99 -14.50
C VAL A 193 -4.04 5.25 -14.64
N VAL A 194 -3.23 4.81 -13.69
CA VAL A 194 -1.76 4.99 -13.74
C VAL A 194 -1.18 4.23 -14.92
N TYR A 195 -1.58 2.98 -15.11
CA TYR A 195 -1.15 2.18 -16.26
C TYR A 195 -1.69 2.71 -17.59
N PHE A 196 -2.94 3.16 -17.61
CA PHE A 196 -3.51 3.78 -18.79
C PHE A 196 -2.77 5.05 -19.22
N ALA A 197 -2.39 5.90 -18.26
CA ALA A 197 -1.58 7.08 -18.53
C ALA A 197 -0.20 6.70 -19.09
N ALA A 198 0.43 5.65 -18.56
CA ALA A 198 1.69 5.14 -19.08
C ALA A 198 1.55 4.58 -20.51
N ILE A 199 0.45 3.90 -20.85
CA ILE A 199 0.16 3.45 -22.23
C ILE A 199 0.01 4.65 -23.17
N CYS A 200 -0.71 5.70 -22.75
CA CYS A 200 -0.86 6.93 -23.54
C CYS A 200 0.48 7.69 -23.75
N GLY A 201 1.49 7.43 -22.94
CA GLY A 201 2.84 7.99 -23.08
C GLY A 201 3.73 7.23 -24.06
N ILE A 202 3.31 6.07 -24.58
CA ILE A 202 4.04 5.33 -25.61
C ILE A 202 3.94 6.12 -26.93
N ASP A 203 5.08 6.22 -27.64
CA ASP A 203 5.13 6.94 -28.91
C ASP A 203 4.09 6.39 -29.91
N ALA A 204 3.23 7.29 -30.40
CA ALA A 204 2.18 6.95 -31.35
C ALA A 204 2.75 6.44 -32.68
N GLU A 205 3.93 6.90 -33.11
CA GLU A 205 4.59 6.47 -34.34
C GLU A 205 4.93 4.98 -34.31
N ILE A 206 5.35 4.44 -33.14
CA ILE A 206 5.63 3.01 -32.96
C ILE A 206 4.34 2.20 -33.12
N ILE A 207 3.22 2.70 -32.57
CA ILE A 207 1.92 2.02 -32.64
C ILE A 207 1.39 2.06 -34.10
N GLU A 208 1.58 3.17 -34.80
CA GLU A 208 1.15 3.33 -36.19
C GLU A 208 2.01 2.47 -37.14
N ALA A 209 3.31 2.45 -36.97
CA ALA A 209 4.21 1.59 -37.75
C ALA A 209 3.81 0.11 -37.60
N ALA A 210 3.53 -0.36 -36.38
CA ALA A 210 3.07 -1.73 -36.16
C ALA A 210 1.74 -2.05 -36.85
N LYS A 211 0.82 -1.06 -36.96
CA LYS A 211 -0.42 -1.25 -37.74
C LYS A 211 -0.16 -1.38 -39.23
N VAL A 212 0.78 -0.57 -39.76
CA VAL A 212 1.18 -0.66 -41.17
C VAL A 212 1.83 -1.99 -41.48
N ASP A 213 2.64 -2.52 -40.55
CA ASP A 213 3.26 -3.85 -40.65
C ASP A 213 2.26 -5.01 -40.44
N GLY A 214 0.96 -4.72 -40.23
CA GLY A 214 -0.09 -5.72 -40.11
C GLY A 214 -0.15 -6.41 -38.73
N ALA A 215 0.45 -5.82 -37.69
CA ALA A 215 0.41 -6.38 -36.34
C ALA A 215 -1.03 -6.42 -35.79
N ASN A 216 -1.46 -7.60 -35.34
CA ASN A 216 -2.76 -7.74 -34.66
C ASN A 216 -2.74 -7.18 -33.25
N ALA A 217 -3.92 -7.07 -32.62
CA ALA A 217 -4.05 -6.48 -31.27
C ALA A 217 -3.19 -7.22 -30.22
N PHE A 218 -3.13 -8.55 -30.27
CA PHE A 218 -2.34 -9.35 -29.33
C PHE A 218 -0.83 -9.11 -29.52
N GLN A 219 -0.36 -9.02 -30.75
CA GLN A 219 1.04 -8.71 -31.07
C GLN A 219 1.41 -7.31 -30.57
N LYS A 220 0.55 -6.32 -30.81
CA LYS A 220 0.73 -4.96 -30.31
C LYS A 220 0.82 -4.94 -28.77
N ILE A 221 -0.08 -5.63 -28.08
CA ILE A 221 -0.05 -5.71 -26.62
C ILE A 221 1.24 -6.38 -26.14
N ARG A 222 1.61 -7.53 -26.72
CA ARG A 222 2.74 -8.35 -26.26
C ARG A 222 4.10 -7.72 -26.51
N TYR A 223 4.26 -7.04 -27.67
CA TYR A 223 5.58 -6.59 -28.12
C TYR A 223 5.79 -5.08 -28.01
N ILE A 224 4.72 -4.28 -27.82
CA ILE A 224 4.83 -2.83 -27.68
C ILE A 224 4.31 -2.36 -26.32
N ILE A 225 3.05 -2.66 -25.98
CA ILE A 225 2.41 -2.12 -24.78
C ILE A 225 3.02 -2.69 -23.51
N LEU A 226 3.10 -4.02 -23.38
CA LEU A 226 3.67 -4.64 -22.17
C LEU A 226 5.14 -4.29 -21.93
N PRO A 227 6.03 -4.31 -22.93
CA PRO A 227 7.39 -3.81 -22.77
C PRO A 227 7.45 -2.32 -22.40
N GLY A 228 6.59 -1.49 -23.01
CA GLY A 228 6.50 -0.06 -22.69
C GLY A 228 6.01 0.22 -21.27
N LEU A 229 5.20 -0.66 -20.70
CA LEU A 229 4.74 -0.58 -19.31
C LEU A 229 5.77 -1.08 -18.29
N LYS A 230 6.81 -1.80 -18.70
CA LYS A 230 7.79 -2.42 -17.78
C LYS A 230 8.36 -1.43 -16.75
N PRO A 231 8.79 -0.20 -17.10
CA PRO A 231 9.28 0.76 -16.11
C PRO A 231 8.23 1.09 -15.04
N THR A 232 7.01 1.37 -15.46
CA THR A 232 5.89 1.70 -14.56
C THR A 232 5.53 0.51 -13.65
N ILE A 233 5.49 -0.71 -14.20
CA ILE A 233 5.24 -1.93 -13.43
C ILE A 233 6.31 -2.10 -12.35
N VAL A 234 7.58 -1.98 -12.71
CA VAL A 234 8.70 -2.16 -11.77
C VAL A 234 8.61 -1.13 -10.63
N ILE A 235 8.44 0.15 -10.94
CA ILE A 235 8.34 1.20 -9.93
C ILE A 235 7.16 0.96 -8.99
N LEU A 236 5.97 0.65 -9.51
CA LEU A 236 4.78 0.42 -8.68
C LEU A 236 4.90 -0.85 -7.83
N LEU A 237 5.50 -1.92 -8.37
CA LEU A 237 5.79 -3.12 -7.59
C LEU A 237 6.78 -2.85 -6.46
N LEU A 238 7.80 -2.02 -6.68
CA LEU A 238 8.75 -1.63 -5.65
C LEU A 238 8.08 -0.91 -4.49
N PHE A 239 7.24 0.09 -4.80
CA PHE A 239 6.48 0.79 -3.77
C PHE A 239 5.53 -0.16 -3.01
N ALA A 240 4.86 -1.06 -3.71
CA ALA A 240 3.95 -2.02 -3.10
C ALA A 240 4.70 -3.03 -2.20
N LEU A 241 5.83 -3.56 -2.65
CA LEU A 241 6.66 -4.48 -1.88
C LEU A 241 7.30 -3.79 -0.66
N GLY A 242 7.65 -2.51 -0.76
CA GLY A 242 8.09 -1.71 0.38
C GLY A 242 7.05 -1.63 1.50
N GLY A 243 5.76 -1.70 1.15
CA GLY A 243 4.64 -1.71 2.09
C GLY A 243 4.08 -3.10 2.43
N ILE A 244 4.73 -4.21 2.06
CA ILE A 244 4.16 -5.57 2.12
C ILE A 244 3.74 -6.02 3.53
N VAL A 245 4.35 -5.49 4.57
CA VAL A 245 3.97 -5.77 5.97
C VAL A 245 2.94 -4.77 6.51
N LYS A 246 2.48 -3.83 5.69
CA LYS A 246 1.50 -2.82 6.07
C LYS A 246 0.12 -3.24 5.54
N GLY A 247 -0.79 -3.61 6.43
CA GLY A 247 -2.12 -4.07 6.07
C GLY A 247 -3.11 -2.93 5.82
N ASN A 248 -4.24 -3.26 5.20
CA ASN A 248 -5.34 -2.33 4.98
C ASN A 248 -6.31 -2.37 6.19
N PHE A 249 -5.95 -1.69 7.29
CA PHE A 249 -6.77 -1.61 8.48
C PHE A 249 -8.24 -1.29 8.18
N GLY A 250 -8.50 -0.27 7.35
CA GLY A 250 -9.85 0.19 7.06
C GLY A 250 -10.74 -0.90 6.45
N LEU A 251 -10.22 -1.64 5.47
CA LEU A 251 -10.94 -2.74 4.83
C LEU A 251 -11.27 -3.84 5.84
N PHE A 252 -10.23 -4.34 6.54
CA PHE A 252 -10.40 -5.47 7.45
C PHE A 252 -11.28 -5.13 8.65
N TYR A 253 -11.04 -3.99 9.28
CA TYR A 253 -11.79 -3.59 10.47
C TYR A 253 -13.27 -3.32 10.17
N ASN A 254 -13.59 -2.63 9.08
CA ASN A 254 -15.00 -2.29 8.79
C ASN A 254 -15.81 -3.46 8.25
N ILE A 255 -15.18 -4.48 7.67
CA ILE A 255 -15.90 -5.67 7.17
C ILE A 255 -16.04 -6.73 8.26
N ILE A 256 -14.95 -7.00 9.00
CA ILE A 256 -14.90 -8.08 9.99
C ILE A 256 -15.40 -7.62 11.36
N GLY A 257 -15.10 -6.38 11.73
CA GLY A 257 -15.47 -5.79 13.00
C GLY A 257 -14.85 -6.53 14.19
N THR A 258 -15.69 -6.83 15.17
CA THR A 258 -15.32 -7.54 16.41
C THR A 258 -15.60 -9.04 16.36
N ASN A 259 -15.89 -9.61 15.19
CA ASN A 259 -16.19 -11.04 15.05
C ASN A 259 -14.91 -11.89 15.20
N SER A 260 -14.65 -12.34 16.42
CA SER A 260 -13.46 -13.12 16.77
C SER A 260 -13.38 -14.50 16.11
N LEU A 261 -14.52 -15.06 15.67
CA LEU A 261 -14.57 -16.33 14.92
C LEU A 261 -13.75 -16.25 13.62
N LEU A 262 -13.68 -15.07 13.01
CA LEU A 262 -13.03 -14.86 11.72
C LEU A 262 -11.53 -14.54 11.85
N TYR A 263 -11.05 -14.19 13.04
CA TYR A 263 -9.66 -13.75 13.25
C TYR A 263 -8.58 -14.74 12.79
N PRO A 264 -8.77 -16.08 12.84
CA PRO A 264 -7.74 -17.00 12.35
C PRO A 264 -7.28 -16.72 10.91
N THR A 265 -8.17 -16.24 10.05
CA THR A 265 -7.88 -15.96 8.65
C THR A 265 -7.87 -14.47 8.29
N THR A 266 -8.41 -13.59 9.15
CA THR A 266 -8.63 -12.18 8.82
C THR A 266 -7.87 -11.20 9.71
N ASP A 267 -7.29 -11.67 10.83
CA ASP A 267 -6.56 -10.78 11.71
C ASP A 267 -5.21 -10.42 11.10
N ILE A 268 -4.97 -9.13 10.91
CA ILE A 268 -3.73 -8.56 10.41
C ILE A 268 -3.06 -7.74 11.50
N ILE A 269 -1.82 -7.35 11.29
CA ILE A 269 -1.03 -6.63 12.31
C ILE A 269 -1.78 -5.39 12.79
N GLU A 270 -2.34 -4.58 11.90
CA GLU A 270 -3.02 -3.33 12.22
C GLU A 270 -4.33 -3.54 13.02
N THR A 271 -5.12 -4.56 12.67
CA THR A 271 -6.37 -4.84 13.40
C THR A 271 -6.08 -5.33 14.81
N TYR A 272 -5.03 -6.11 14.96
CA TYR A 272 -4.57 -6.55 16.27
C TYR A 272 -4.04 -5.39 17.13
N VAL A 273 -3.17 -4.54 16.58
CA VAL A 273 -2.64 -3.36 17.29
C VAL A 273 -3.77 -2.43 17.72
N TYR A 274 -4.73 -2.17 16.84
CA TYR A 274 -5.91 -1.36 17.17
C TYR A 274 -6.70 -1.96 18.33
N ARG A 275 -7.02 -3.25 18.26
CA ARG A 275 -7.78 -3.94 19.29
C ARG A 275 -7.02 -3.97 20.62
N ALA A 276 -5.74 -4.33 20.62
CA ALA A 276 -4.89 -4.30 21.79
C ALA A 276 -4.82 -2.92 22.45
N THR A 277 -4.84 -1.86 21.63
CA THR A 277 -4.79 -0.47 22.13
C THR A 277 -6.14 0.01 22.65
N ILE A 278 -7.21 -0.16 21.89
CA ILE A 278 -8.51 0.51 22.12
C ILE A 278 -9.46 -0.37 22.93
N THR A 279 -9.43 -1.70 22.72
CA THR A 279 -10.35 -2.63 23.37
C THR A 279 -9.73 -3.24 24.62
N ASP A 280 -8.48 -3.71 24.52
CA ASP A 280 -7.82 -4.44 25.61
C ASP A 280 -6.99 -3.52 26.52
N PHE A 281 -6.81 -2.24 26.12
CA PHE A 281 -5.97 -1.24 26.81
C PHE A 281 -4.56 -1.73 27.13
N ASN A 282 -4.05 -2.66 26.31
CA ASN A 282 -2.72 -3.24 26.46
C ASN A 282 -1.71 -2.54 25.56
N PHE A 283 -1.32 -1.34 25.97
CA PHE A 283 -0.40 -0.49 25.20
C PHE A 283 0.98 -1.12 25.02
N SER A 284 1.44 -1.90 26.00
CA SER A 284 2.75 -2.56 25.94
C SER A 284 2.80 -3.56 24.78
N THR A 285 1.80 -4.43 24.69
CA THR A 285 1.69 -5.42 23.62
C THR A 285 1.48 -4.75 22.26
N ALA A 286 0.57 -3.75 22.18
CA ALA A 286 0.34 -3.00 20.97
C ALA A 286 1.62 -2.32 20.45
N SER A 287 2.38 -1.65 21.33
CA SER A 287 3.66 -1.02 20.97
C SER A 287 4.72 -2.02 20.56
N ALA A 288 4.78 -3.19 21.21
CA ALA A 288 5.70 -4.27 20.82
C ALA A 288 5.41 -4.79 19.41
N VAL A 289 4.13 -5.02 19.07
CA VAL A 289 3.73 -5.46 17.72
C VAL A 289 3.99 -4.37 16.68
N GLY A 290 3.70 -3.10 16.98
CA GLY A 290 3.99 -1.98 16.08
C GLY A 290 5.49 -1.79 15.83
N LEU A 291 6.34 -1.96 16.87
CA LEU A 291 7.79 -1.92 16.72
C LEU A 291 8.30 -3.12 15.88
N TYR A 292 7.80 -4.32 16.14
CA TYR A 292 8.10 -5.51 15.35
C TYR A 292 7.74 -5.29 13.87
N GLN A 293 6.55 -4.77 13.57
CA GLN A 293 6.13 -4.45 12.21
C GLN A 293 7.08 -3.44 11.54
N SER A 294 7.49 -2.41 12.27
CA SER A 294 8.41 -1.38 11.75
C SER A 294 9.78 -1.95 11.42
N ILE A 295 10.31 -2.85 12.27
CA ILE A 295 11.61 -3.51 12.05
C ILE A 295 11.53 -4.42 10.81
N ILE A 296 10.51 -5.27 10.71
CA ILE A 296 10.35 -6.15 9.53
C ILE A 296 10.11 -5.31 8.27
N GLY A 297 9.28 -4.26 8.34
CA GLY A 297 9.07 -3.36 7.23
C GLY A 297 10.37 -2.73 6.73
N PHE A 298 11.21 -2.25 7.64
CA PHE A 298 12.53 -1.72 7.29
C PHE A 298 13.42 -2.76 6.61
N VAL A 299 13.51 -3.96 7.19
CA VAL A 299 14.30 -5.07 6.60
C VAL A 299 13.79 -5.42 5.20
N MET A 300 12.46 -5.48 5.03
CA MET A 300 11.85 -5.78 3.72
C MET A 300 12.15 -4.70 2.68
N VAL A 301 12.05 -3.42 3.04
CA VAL A 301 12.42 -2.31 2.14
C VAL A 301 13.88 -2.41 1.71
N MET A 302 14.80 -2.64 2.65
CA MET A 302 16.23 -2.80 2.35
C MET A 302 16.49 -4.01 1.44
N LEU A 303 15.84 -5.13 1.71
CA LEU A 303 15.97 -6.36 0.92
C LEU A 303 15.44 -6.17 -0.50
N VAL A 304 14.26 -5.58 -0.64
CA VAL A 304 13.66 -5.28 -1.95
C VAL A 304 14.55 -4.32 -2.73
N ASN A 305 15.04 -3.23 -2.11
CA ASN A 305 15.94 -2.28 -2.77
C ASN A 305 17.25 -2.95 -3.21
N PHE A 306 17.82 -3.82 -2.36
CA PHE A 306 19.04 -4.57 -2.72
C PHE A 306 18.81 -5.49 -3.95
N ILE A 307 17.69 -6.22 -3.98
CA ILE A 307 17.34 -7.09 -5.10
C ILE A 307 17.20 -6.28 -6.39
N VAL A 308 16.47 -5.14 -6.32
CA VAL A 308 16.26 -4.29 -7.49
C VAL A 308 17.56 -3.68 -7.98
N LYS A 309 18.39 -3.14 -7.09
CA LYS A 309 19.71 -2.61 -7.45
C LYS A 309 20.58 -3.63 -8.18
N LYS A 310 20.42 -4.92 -7.88
CA LYS A 310 21.15 -6.00 -8.55
C LYS A 310 20.58 -6.35 -9.93
N ILE A 311 19.26 -6.17 -10.12
CA ILE A 311 18.57 -6.50 -11.38
C ILE A 311 18.66 -5.33 -12.36
N ASP A 312 18.37 -4.12 -11.89
CA ASP A 312 18.39 -2.90 -12.69
C ASP A 312 18.66 -1.68 -11.77
N PRO A 313 19.91 -1.18 -11.74
CA PRO A 313 20.30 -0.08 -10.85
C PRO A 313 19.50 1.21 -11.04
N ASP A 314 18.97 1.45 -12.26
CA ASP A 314 18.22 2.67 -12.58
C ASP A 314 16.86 2.76 -11.85
N TYR A 315 16.35 1.64 -11.34
CA TYR A 315 15.11 1.59 -10.56
C TYR A 315 15.33 1.48 -9.05
N SER A 316 16.58 1.48 -8.57
CA SER A 316 16.85 1.44 -7.13
C SER A 316 16.43 2.75 -6.45
N LEU A 317 15.96 2.66 -5.20
CA LEU A 317 15.55 3.84 -4.43
C LEU A 317 16.77 4.61 -3.88
N PHE A 318 17.85 3.90 -3.57
CA PHE A 318 19.12 4.46 -3.06
C PHE A 318 20.31 3.51 -3.26
#